data_d59dc74ca6f8517b886f3aac0f1507ee
#
_entry.id   d59dc74ca6f8517b886f3aac0f1507ee
#
_cell.length_a   1.000
_cell.length_b   1.000
_cell.length_c   1.000
_cell.angle_alpha   90.00
_cell.angle_beta   90.00
_cell.angle_gamma   90.00
#
_symmetry.space_group_name_H-M   'P 1'
#
loop_
_entity.id
_entity.type
_entity.pdbx_description
1 polymer ?
#
loop_
_entity_poly.entity_id
_entity_poly.type
_entity_poly.pdbx_seq_one_letter_code
_entity_poly.pdbx_strand_id
1 'polypeptide(L)'
;QTVTATTTDDDVAGFTVAETGGGTEVNEAGTTDTFTVVLNAKPSSDVVISVTSSDTGEATVNPATLTFTTNNWDTPQTITATGVNDSVDDESQISTVTLAIVDGSSDDDFDGVSDQEVTVTTTDNDTAGFTVIESGGSTNVGEDGSSDTFTVVLNSEPTSDVVLAISSNDTDESTVSTGSITFTSGNWDTPQTVSVTGADDN
;
A
#
# COMPACT_ATOMS: atom_id res chain seq x y z
N GLN A 1 -70.03 6.20 9.38
CA GLN A 1 -69.13 6.89 8.46
C GLN A 1 -67.68 6.49 8.78
N THR A 2 -66.98 5.96 7.80
CA THR A 2 -65.56 5.68 7.89
C THR A 2 -64.79 6.84 7.25
N VAL A 3 -63.79 7.33 7.93
CA VAL A 3 -62.81 8.31 7.38
C VAL A 3 -61.56 7.55 7.03
N THR A 4 -61.13 7.60 5.78
CA THR A 4 -59.84 7.05 5.34
C THR A 4 -58.81 8.21 5.34
N ALA A 5 -57.75 8.07 6.12
CA ALA A 5 -56.57 8.93 6.08
C ALA A 5 -55.48 8.25 5.28
N THR A 6 -54.87 8.95 4.34
CA THR A 6 -53.71 8.47 3.60
C THR A 6 -52.52 9.34 4.00
N THR A 7 -51.46 8.71 4.48
CA THR A 7 -50.14 9.35 4.66
C THR A 7 -49.23 8.92 3.51
N THR A 8 -48.48 9.84 2.97
CA THR A 8 -47.40 9.57 2.03
C THR A 8 -46.09 9.55 2.81
N ASP A 9 -45.26 8.56 2.49
CA ASP A 9 -43.90 8.48 2.97
C ASP A 9 -43.03 9.43 2.15
N ASP A 10 -42.17 10.19 2.81
CA ASP A 10 -41.20 11.13 2.21
C ASP A 10 -39.73 10.75 2.51
N ASP A 11 -39.51 9.64 3.22
CA ASP A 11 -38.18 9.10 3.46
C ASP A 11 -37.64 8.33 2.22
N VAL A 12 -36.34 8.39 2.02
CA VAL A 12 -35.66 7.71 0.91
C VAL A 12 -34.54 6.83 1.47
N ALA A 13 -34.61 5.54 1.17
CA ALA A 13 -33.57 4.58 1.53
C ALA A 13 -32.23 4.97 0.91
N GLY A 14 -31.16 4.87 1.69
CA GLY A 14 -29.80 5.22 1.30
C GLY A 14 -28.89 5.27 2.50
N PHE A 15 -27.61 5.56 2.24
CA PHE A 15 -26.64 5.81 3.30
C PHE A 15 -25.72 6.97 2.91
N THR A 16 -25.13 7.59 3.92
CA THR A 16 -24.18 8.71 3.76
C THR A 16 -22.82 8.26 4.29
N VAL A 17 -21.79 8.52 3.50
CA VAL A 17 -20.39 8.36 3.88
C VAL A 17 -19.80 9.73 4.19
N ALA A 18 -19.08 9.86 5.30
CA ALA A 18 -18.40 11.09 5.69
C ALA A 18 -16.95 10.80 6.06
N GLU A 19 -16.04 11.36 5.28
CA GLU A 19 -14.60 11.27 5.52
C GLU A 19 -14.15 12.30 6.57
N THR A 20 -13.15 11.93 7.37
CA THR A 20 -12.49 12.87 8.29
C THR A 20 -11.43 13.68 7.54
N GLY A 21 -11.23 14.94 7.89
CA GLY A 21 -10.15 15.76 7.32
C GLY A 21 -10.27 16.17 5.86
N GLY A 22 -11.28 15.70 5.11
CA GLY A 22 -11.53 16.05 3.71
C GLY A 22 -10.94 15.08 2.68
N GLY A 23 -10.52 13.90 3.11
CA GLY A 23 -10.04 12.77 2.31
C GLY A 23 -9.52 11.68 3.21
N THR A 24 -9.37 10.45 2.70
CA THR A 24 -8.82 9.31 3.46
C THR A 24 -7.38 9.08 3.00
N GLU A 25 -6.43 9.42 3.87
CA GLU A 25 -5.00 9.38 3.58
C GLU A 25 -4.27 8.50 4.61
N VAL A 26 -3.49 7.55 4.14
CA VAL A 26 -2.65 6.67 4.95
C VAL A 26 -1.24 6.61 4.36
N ASN A 27 -0.31 5.95 5.03
CA ASN A 27 1.02 5.66 4.49
C ASN A 27 1.40 4.21 4.78
N GLU A 28 2.41 3.72 4.07
CA GLU A 28 2.92 2.35 4.20
C GLU A 28 3.52 2.04 5.56
N ALA A 29 3.91 3.04 6.35
CA ALA A 29 4.33 2.81 7.74
C ALA A 29 3.18 2.35 8.66
N GLY A 30 2.01 2.04 8.11
CA GLY A 30 0.86 1.51 8.82
C GLY A 30 0.03 2.58 9.54
N THR A 31 0.04 3.81 9.05
CA THR A 31 -0.86 4.84 9.58
C THR A 31 -2.31 4.53 9.25
N THR A 32 -3.21 5.08 10.02
CA THR A 32 -4.65 4.87 9.86
C THR A 32 -5.37 6.19 9.67
N ASP A 33 -6.43 6.13 8.87
CA ASP A 33 -7.43 7.19 8.77
C ASP A 33 -8.84 6.58 8.87
N THR A 34 -9.87 7.41 9.04
CA THR A 34 -11.23 6.92 9.29
C THR A 34 -12.28 7.69 8.50
N PHE A 35 -13.33 6.98 8.16
CA PHE A 35 -14.57 7.58 7.68
C PHE A 35 -15.77 6.92 8.36
N THR A 36 -16.93 7.54 8.28
CA THR A 36 -18.14 7.05 8.93
C THR A 36 -19.26 6.83 7.93
N VAL A 37 -20.14 5.90 8.25
CA VAL A 37 -21.33 5.54 7.47
C VAL A 37 -22.55 5.62 8.38
N VAL A 38 -23.67 6.15 7.85
CA VAL A 38 -24.96 6.22 8.55
C VAL A 38 -26.08 6.06 7.53
N LEU A 39 -27.19 5.41 7.89
CA LEU A 39 -28.34 5.33 7.00
C LEU A 39 -29.11 6.65 6.95
N ASN A 40 -29.77 6.88 5.82
CA ASN A 40 -30.57 8.11 5.58
C ASN A 40 -32.05 7.93 6.01
N ALA A 41 -32.52 6.69 6.09
CA ALA A 41 -33.88 6.34 6.50
C ALA A 41 -33.86 5.18 7.49
N LYS A 42 -34.90 5.09 8.33
CA LYS A 42 -35.05 3.99 9.29
C LYS A 42 -35.47 2.70 8.57
N PRO A 43 -34.68 1.63 8.67
CA PRO A 43 -35.05 0.36 8.05
C PRO A 43 -36.14 -0.37 8.87
N SER A 44 -36.88 -1.24 8.22
CA SER A 44 -37.85 -2.14 8.85
C SER A 44 -37.20 -3.43 9.38
N SER A 45 -36.07 -3.83 8.83
CA SER A 45 -35.17 -4.93 9.25
C SER A 45 -33.73 -4.50 9.17
N ASP A 46 -32.78 -5.42 9.44
CA ASP A 46 -31.37 -5.09 9.41
C ASP A 46 -30.90 -4.73 7.97
N VAL A 47 -29.96 -3.79 7.86
CA VAL A 47 -29.25 -3.44 6.62
C VAL A 47 -27.79 -3.76 6.80
N VAL A 48 -27.25 -4.58 5.92
CA VAL A 48 -25.85 -5.02 5.92
C VAL A 48 -25.11 -4.37 4.76
N ILE A 49 -24.01 -3.67 5.07
CA ILE A 49 -23.13 -3.02 4.07
C ILE A 49 -21.80 -3.74 4.09
N SER A 50 -21.37 -4.28 2.94
CA SER A 50 -20.01 -4.77 2.74
C SER A 50 -19.05 -3.62 2.45
N VAL A 51 -17.82 -3.74 2.95
CA VAL A 51 -16.74 -2.74 2.77
C VAL A 51 -15.51 -3.44 2.25
N THR A 52 -15.09 -3.12 1.02
CA THR A 52 -13.99 -3.80 0.34
C THR A 52 -13.00 -2.82 -0.25
N SER A 53 -11.70 -3.07 -0.07
CA SER A 53 -10.63 -2.34 -0.77
C SER A 53 -10.34 -2.98 -2.13
N SER A 54 -10.11 -2.18 -3.16
CA SER A 54 -9.70 -2.64 -4.49
C SER A 54 -8.27 -3.17 -4.50
N ASP A 55 -7.44 -2.70 -3.57
CA ASP A 55 -6.06 -3.15 -3.40
C ASP A 55 -5.72 -3.29 -1.91
N THR A 56 -5.62 -4.52 -1.46
CA THR A 56 -5.27 -4.83 -0.07
C THR A 56 -3.77 -4.91 0.16
N GLY A 57 -2.96 -4.82 -0.88
CA GLY A 57 -1.52 -4.64 -0.80
C GLY A 57 -1.14 -3.22 -0.39
N GLU A 58 -2.03 -2.26 -0.70
CA GLU A 58 -1.85 -0.84 -0.41
C GLU A 58 -2.62 -0.37 0.83
N ALA A 59 -3.92 -0.70 0.88
CA ALA A 59 -4.77 -0.29 1.99
C ALA A 59 -5.79 -1.35 2.37
N THR A 60 -5.89 -1.64 3.66
CA THR A 60 -6.92 -2.50 4.23
C THR A 60 -7.96 -1.70 5.00
N VAL A 61 -9.17 -2.25 5.13
CA VAL A 61 -10.28 -1.62 5.86
C VAL A 61 -10.84 -2.53 6.94
N ASN A 62 -11.25 -1.94 8.05
CA ASN A 62 -11.88 -2.65 9.15
C ASN A 62 -12.94 -1.78 9.85
N PRO A 63 -14.15 -2.31 10.13
CA PRO A 63 -14.64 -3.63 9.78
C PRO A 63 -14.96 -3.79 8.28
N ALA A 64 -14.91 -5.02 7.77
CA ALA A 64 -15.27 -5.35 6.39
C ALA A 64 -16.78 -5.43 6.16
N THR A 65 -17.59 -5.28 7.22
CA THR A 65 -19.05 -5.31 7.16
C THR A 65 -19.62 -4.43 8.26
N LEU A 66 -20.61 -3.61 7.91
CA LEU A 66 -21.44 -2.86 8.85
C LEU A 66 -22.82 -3.47 8.92
N THR A 67 -23.44 -3.46 10.10
CA THR A 67 -24.83 -3.85 10.28
C THR A 67 -25.58 -2.73 10.98
N PHE A 68 -26.59 -2.20 10.32
CA PHE A 68 -27.53 -1.24 10.86
C PHE A 68 -28.85 -1.94 11.17
N THR A 69 -29.38 -1.63 12.32
CA THR A 69 -30.66 -2.18 12.82
C THR A 69 -31.69 -1.06 12.97
N THR A 70 -32.92 -1.39 13.24
CA THR A 70 -34.00 -0.44 13.55
C THR A 70 -33.68 0.48 14.76
N ASN A 71 -32.64 0.16 15.56
CA ASN A 71 -32.27 0.88 16.78
C ASN A 71 -31.01 1.73 16.67
N ASN A 72 -30.13 1.45 15.67
CA ASN A 72 -28.85 2.15 15.50
C ASN A 72 -28.65 2.76 14.10
N TRP A 73 -29.66 2.75 13.26
CA TRP A 73 -29.60 3.20 11.88
C TRP A 73 -29.09 4.64 11.69
N ASP A 74 -29.41 5.53 12.63
CA ASP A 74 -29.04 6.95 12.68
C ASP A 74 -27.74 7.21 13.48
N THR A 75 -27.05 6.16 13.91
CA THR A 75 -25.79 6.25 14.64
C THR A 75 -24.64 5.96 13.70
N PRO A 76 -23.76 6.93 13.38
CA PRO A 76 -22.64 6.70 12.49
C PRO A 76 -21.72 5.56 12.98
N GLN A 77 -21.42 4.62 12.09
CA GLN A 77 -20.45 3.56 12.32
C GLN A 77 -19.13 3.90 11.62
N THR A 78 -18.01 3.69 12.30
CA THR A 78 -16.68 4.05 11.82
C THR A 78 -16.01 2.90 11.11
N ILE A 79 -15.38 3.19 9.96
CA ILE A 79 -14.45 2.33 9.26
C ILE A 79 -13.06 2.94 9.38
N THR A 80 -12.08 2.10 9.64
CA THR A 80 -10.68 2.47 9.68
C THR A 80 -9.98 1.93 8.44
N ALA A 81 -9.38 2.80 7.66
CA ALA A 81 -8.41 2.45 6.63
C ALA A 81 -7.01 2.38 7.26
N THR A 82 -6.20 1.42 6.85
CA THR A 82 -4.82 1.22 7.32
C THR A 82 -3.93 0.99 6.11
N GLY A 83 -2.86 1.77 5.98
CA GLY A 83 -1.82 1.59 4.97
C GLY A 83 -1.06 0.28 5.18
N VAL A 84 -0.68 -0.36 4.10
CA VAL A 84 0.06 -1.63 4.10
C VAL A 84 1.44 -1.37 3.51
N ASN A 85 2.48 -1.87 4.17
CA ASN A 85 3.86 -1.69 3.73
C ASN A 85 4.26 -2.77 2.74
N ASP A 86 4.89 -2.37 1.65
CA ASP A 86 5.70 -3.27 0.86
C ASP A 86 7.18 -2.81 0.85
N SER A 87 7.94 -2.98 -0.20
CA SER A 87 9.35 -2.57 -0.29
C SER A 87 9.69 -2.01 -1.68
N VAL A 88 8.67 -1.68 -2.47
CA VAL A 88 8.80 -1.15 -3.82
C VAL A 88 8.69 0.37 -3.78
N ASP A 89 9.62 1.09 -4.37
CA ASP A 89 9.47 2.52 -4.61
C ASP A 89 8.55 2.71 -5.83
N ASP A 90 7.25 2.88 -5.59
CA ASP A 90 6.22 2.97 -6.63
C ASP A 90 5.37 4.26 -6.54
N GLU A 91 5.84 5.22 -5.73
CA GLU A 91 5.17 6.48 -5.46
C GLU A 91 3.87 6.26 -4.65
N SER A 92 3.04 7.31 -4.53
CA SER A 92 1.76 7.19 -3.83
C SER A 92 0.73 6.44 -4.66
N GLN A 93 0.12 5.42 -4.08
CA GLN A 93 -0.88 4.57 -4.70
C GLN A 93 -2.30 4.96 -4.30
N ILE A 94 -3.27 4.61 -5.14
CA ILE A 94 -4.69 4.91 -4.92
C ILE A 94 -5.48 3.60 -4.89
N SER A 95 -6.13 3.35 -3.76
CA SER A 95 -7.12 2.28 -3.60
C SER A 95 -8.53 2.84 -3.54
N THR A 96 -9.50 2.13 -4.09
CA THR A 96 -10.92 2.44 -3.96
C THR A 96 -11.56 1.51 -2.93
N VAL A 97 -12.17 2.08 -1.91
CA VAL A 97 -12.99 1.34 -0.96
C VAL A 97 -14.46 1.43 -1.39
N THR A 98 -15.03 0.28 -1.76
CA THR A 98 -16.42 0.17 -2.19
C THR A 98 -17.29 -0.26 -1.01
N LEU A 99 -18.40 0.47 -0.83
CA LEU A 99 -19.46 0.18 0.13
C LEU A 99 -20.72 -0.24 -0.64
N ALA A 100 -21.15 -1.47 -0.46
CA ALA A 100 -22.30 -2.06 -1.18
C ALA A 100 -23.29 -2.70 -0.23
N ILE A 101 -24.59 -2.52 -0.50
CA ILE A 101 -25.66 -3.24 0.22
C ILE A 101 -25.53 -4.74 -0.09
N VAL A 102 -25.67 -5.58 0.94
CA VAL A 102 -25.74 -7.04 0.80
C VAL A 102 -27.22 -7.44 0.75
N ASP A 103 -27.82 -7.40 -0.45
CA ASP A 103 -29.28 -7.58 -0.69
C ASP A 103 -29.90 -8.76 0.07
N GLY A 104 -29.29 -9.94 -0.02
CA GLY A 104 -29.81 -11.15 0.62
C GLY A 104 -29.79 -11.15 2.16
N SER A 105 -29.24 -10.09 2.78
CA SER A 105 -29.10 -9.92 4.23
C SER A 105 -29.61 -8.55 4.70
N SER A 106 -30.21 -7.77 3.82
CA SER A 106 -30.65 -6.40 4.06
C SER A 106 -32.18 -6.27 3.92
N ASP A 107 -32.70 -5.15 4.40
CA ASP A 107 -34.06 -4.70 4.18
C ASP A 107 -34.32 -4.48 2.68
N ASP A 108 -35.37 -5.07 2.12
CA ASP A 108 -35.70 -5.01 0.69
C ASP A 108 -35.84 -3.57 0.15
N ASP A 109 -36.21 -2.60 1.02
CA ASP A 109 -36.29 -1.18 0.62
C ASP A 109 -34.92 -0.56 0.30
N PHE A 110 -33.81 -1.19 0.75
CA PHE A 110 -32.44 -0.77 0.49
C PHE A 110 -31.76 -1.50 -0.69
N ASP A 111 -32.36 -2.55 -1.27
CA ASP A 111 -31.76 -3.35 -2.36
C ASP A 111 -31.41 -2.52 -3.60
N GLY A 112 -32.16 -1.43 -3.85
CA GLY A 112 -31.92 -0.54 -4.98
C GLY A 112 -30.91 0.58 -4.73
N VAL A 113 -30.29 0.65 -3.55
CA VAL A 113 -29.32 1.70 -3.20
C VAL A 113 -28.00 1.43 -3.93
N SER A 114 -27.51 2.45 -4.65
CA SER A 114 -26.25 2.36 -5.38
C SER A 114 -25.05 2.30 -4.43
N ASP A 115 -24.03 1.56 -4.83
CA ASP A 115 -22.73 1.53 -4.15
C ASP A 115 -22.14 2.93 -4.03
N GLN A 116 -21.40 3.16 -2.96
CA GLN A 116 -20.58 4.36 -2.77
C GLN A 116 -19.12 4.00 -2.64
N GLU A 117 -18.27 4.95 -3.01
CA GLU A 117 -16.82 4.73 -3.04
C GLU A 117 -16.11 5.79 -2.20
N VAL A 118 -15.05 5.38 -1.52
CA VAL A 118 -14.09 6.24 -0.83
C VAL A 118 -12.72 6.00 -1.47
N THR A 119 -12.07 7.08 -1.87
CA THR A 119 -10.69 7.01 -2.38
C THR A 119 -9.74 7.06 -1.20
N VAL A 120 -8.86 6.06 -1.10
CA VAL A 120 -7.76 6.00 -0.13
C VAL A 120 -6.45 6.24 -0.86
N THR A 121 -5.68 7.22 -0.41
CA THR A 121 -4.32 7.47 -0.90
C THR A 121 -3.32 6.89 0.09
N THR A 122 -2.48 5.95 -0.36
CA THR A 122 -1.36 5.41 0.40
C THR A 122 -0.08 6.10 -0.05
N THR A 123 0.63 6.74 0.88
CA THR A 123 1.92 7.38 0.59
C THR A 123 3.05 6.37 0.77
N ASP A 124 3.85 6.20 -0.28
CA ASP A 124 5.06 5.38 -0.31
C ASP A 124 6.13 5.92 0.65
N ASN A 125 6.87 5.04 1.29
CA ASN A 125 7.97 5.34 2.21
C ASN A 125 9.32 4.78 1.74
N ASP A 126 9.36 4.08 0.62
CA ASP A 126 10.54 3.50 0.04
C ASP A 126 11.28 4.49 -0.88
N THR A 127 12.53 4.23 -1.19
CA THR A 127 13.33 5.06 -2.09
C THR A 127 14.30 4.21 -2.88
N ALA A 128 14.18 4.24 -4.19
CA ALA A 128 15.05 3.50 -5.09
C ALA A 128 16.50 4.00 -4.99
N GLY A 129 17.42 3.05 -5.00
CA GLY A 129 18.84 3.33 -4.91
C GLY A 129 19.62 2.08 -4.58
N PHE A 130 20.92 2.28 -4.34
CA PHE A 130 21.79 1.20 -3.85
C PHE A 130 22.80 1.74 -2.84
N THR A 131 23.23 0.85 -1.97
CA THR A 131 24.23 1.13 -0.94
C THR A 131 25.48 0.32 -1.23
N VAL A 132 26.65 0.98 -1.16
CA VAL A 132 27.97 0.35 -1.27
C VAL A 132 28.64 0.38 0.09
N ILE A 133 29.13 -0.77 0.55
CA ILE A 133 29.84 -0.90 1.82
C ILE A 133 31.22 -1.53 1.55
N GLU A 134 32.26 -0.75 1.82
CA GLU A 134 33.66 -1.22 1.71
C GLU A 134 34.07 -2.05 2.93
N SER A 135 34.81 -3.12 2.72
CA SER A 135 35.36 -3.93 3.81
C SER A 135 36.34 -3.09 4.64
N GLY A 136 36.23 -3.14 5.97
CA GLY A 136 37.08 -2.34 6.85
C GLY A 136 36.94 -0.81 6.72
N GLY A 137 35.96 -0.29 5.93
CA GLY A 137 35.71 1.12 5.74
C GLY A 137 36.54 1.80 4.63
N SER A 138 37.31 1.03 3.87
CA SER A 138 38.05 1.48 2.67
C SER A 138 38.51 0.26 1.88
N THR A 139 38.56 0.39 0.55
CA THR A 139 39.07 -0.64 -0.35
C THR A 139 40.54 -0.37 -0.64
N ASN A 140 41.45 -1.20 -0.08
CA ASN A 140 42.89 -1.04 -0.23
C ASN A 140 43.52 -2.28 -0.86
N VAL A 141 44.19 -2.11 -1.96
CA VAL A 141 44.94 -3.17 -2.66
C VAL A 141 46.37 -2.68 -2.96
N GLY A 142 47.26 -3.61 -3.17
CA GLY A 142 48.65 -3.31 -3.54
C GLY A 142 49.07 -4.07 -4.79
N GLU A 143 50.11 -3.61 -5.42
CA GLU A 143 50.70 -4.19 -6.64
C GLU A 143 51.23 -5.63 -6.44
N ASP A 144 51.32 -6.11 -5.19
CA ASP A 144 51.63 -7.47 -4.87
C ASP A 144 50.48 -8.47 -5.19
N GLY A 145 49.36 -8.00 -5.79
CA GLY A 145 48.18 -8.79 -6.11
C GLY A 145 47.27 -8.99 -4.91
N SER A 146 47.46 -8.23 -3.84
CA SER A 146 46.51 -8.26 -2.71
C SER A 146 45.12 -7.86 -3.15
N SER A 147 44.09 -8.39 -2.47
CA SER A 147 42.70 -8.18 -2.80
C SER A 147 41.94 -7.62 -1.61
N ASP A 148 40.97 -6.77 -1.88
CA ASP A 148 39.99 -6.28 -0.93
C ASP A 148 38.59 -6.37 -1.53
N THR A 149 37.53 -6.10 -0.75
CA THR A 149 36.16 -6.30 -1.20
C THR A 149 35.26 -5.14 -0.80
N PHE A 150 34.24 -4.90 -1.60
CA PHE A 150 33.07 -4.15 -1.19
C PHE A 150 31.80 -4.94 -1.51
N THR A 151 30.71 -4.58 -0.88
CA THR A 151 29.38 -5.14 -1.16
C THR A 151 28.45 -4.07 -1.70
N VAL A 152 27.51 -4.49 -2.53
CA VAL A 152 26.43 -3.65 -3.06
C VAL A 152 25.10 -4.30 -2.76
N VAL A 153 24.09 -3.52 -2.38
CA VAL A 153 22.72 -3.96 -2.12
C VAL A 153 21.77 -2.86 -2.59
N LEU A 154 20.59 -3.21 -3.11
CA LEU A 154 19.56 -2.21 -3.42
C LEU A 154 18.86 -1.74 -2.14
N ASN A 155 18.27 -0.54 -2.19
CA ASN A 155 17.55 0.05 -1.06
C ASN A 155 16.06 -0.29 -1.08
N SER A 156 15.49 -0.63 -2.26
CA SER A 156 14.09 -1.05 -2.44
C SER A 156 14.00 -2.23 -3.41
N GLU A 157 12.88 -2.94 -3.39
CA GLU A 157 12.60 -4.06 -4.29
C GLU A 157 12.37 -3.55 -5.72
N PRO A 158 13.10 -4.04 -6.72
CA PRO A 158 12.91 -3.62 -8.09
C PRO A 158 11.74 -4.37 -8.75
N THR A 159 10.93 -3.67 -9.53
CA THR A 159 9.86 -4.25 -10.36
C THR A 159 10.38 -4.99 -11.59
N SER A 160 11.67 -4.82 -11.91
CA SER A 160 12.39 -5.54 -12.98
C SER A 160 13.87 -5.63 -12.64
N ASP A 161 14.60 -6.52 -13.31
CA ASP A 161 16.02 -6.73 -13.05
C ASP A 161 16.82 -5.42 -13.18
N VAL A 162 17.65 -5.12 -12.16
CA VAL A 162 18.58 -4.00 -12.14
C VAL A 162 20.00 -4.52 -12.36
N VAL A 163 20.66 -4.04 -13.42
CA VAL A 163 22.04 -4.38 -13.73
C VAL A 163 22.94 -3.19 -13.44
N LEU A 164 23.86 -3.35 -12.49
CA LEU A 164 24.88 -2.35 -12.18
C LEU A 164 26.20 -2.73 -12.87
N ALA A 165 26.73 -1.81 -13.69
CA ALA A 165 28.05 -1.98 -14.30
C ALA A 165 29.14 -1.67 -13.26
N ILE A 166 30.17 -2.51 -13.21
CA ILE A 166 31.31 -2.39 -12.31
C ILE A 166 32.58 -2.30 -13.17
N SER A 167 33.40 -1.29 -12.94
CA SER A 167 34.65 -1.14 -13.69
C SER A 167 35.72 -0.42 -12.86
N SER A 168 36.98 -0.76 -13.08
CA SER A 168 38.09 0.10 -12.71
C SER A 168 38.30 1.18 -13.80
N ASN A 169 38.61 2.37 -13.39
CA ASN A 169 39.01 3.44 -14.30
C ASN A 169 40.50 3.36 -14.70
N ASP A 170 41.27 2.52 -13.99
CA ASP A 170 42.65 2.21 -14.27
C ASP A 170 42.92 0.71 -14.03
N THR A 171 42.98 -0.07 -15.12
CA THR A 171 43.16 -1.51 -15.07
C THR A 171 44.62 -1.92 -14.93
N ASP A 172 45.54 -0.99 -15.12
CA ASP A 172 46.96 -1.20 -14.89
C ASP A 172 47.29 -1.15 -13.38
N GLU A 173 46.44 -0.41 -12.60
CA GLU A 173 46.58 -0.30 -11.14
C GLU A 173 45.68 -1.33 -10.39
N SER A 174 44.44 -1.51 -10.85
CA SER A 174 43.51 -2.45 -10.20
C SER A 174 42.46 -3.01 -11.13
N THR A 175 42.02 -4.25 -10.82
CA THR A 175 40.98 -4.97 -11.56
C THR A 175 39.84 -5.37 -10.64
N VAL A 176 38.64 -5.54 -11.20
CA VAL A 176 37.44 -6.01 -10.47
C VAL A 176 37.06 -7.43 -10.84
N SER A 177 36.51 -8.17 -9.91
CA SER A 177 36.14 -9.60 -10.09
C SER A 177 35.03 -9.83 -11.09
N THR A 178 34.21 -8.81 -11.37
CA THR A 178 33.09 -8.88 -12.32
C THR A 178 32.84 -7.51 -12.97
N GLY A 179 32.41 -7.54 -14.23
CA GLY A 179 32.03 -6.31 -14.96
C GLY A 179 30.59 -5.85 -14.70
N SER A 180 29.76 -6.67 -14.04
CA SER A 180 28.41 -6.30 -13.64
C SER A 180 27.88 -7.21 -12.54
N ILE A 181 26.90 -6.71 -11.79
CA ILE A 181 26.06 -7.45 -10.85
C ILE A 181 24.60 -7.21 -11.22
N THR A 182 23.76 -8.21 -10.97
CA THR A 182 22.31 -8.14 -11.29
C THR A 182 21.50 -8.40 -10.04
N PHE A 183 20.55 -7.50 -9.78
CA PHE A 183 19.55 -7.65 -8.74
C PHE A 183 18.19 -7.93 -9.36
N THR A 184 17.44 -8.79 -8.72
CA THR A 184 16.06 -9.18 -9.06
C THR A 184 15.19 -8.98 -7.84
N SER A 185 13.85 -9.08 -7.98
CA SER A 185 12.93 -9.08 -6.83
C SER A 185 13.24 -10.18 -5.79
N GLY A 186 13.96 -11.24 -6.17
CA GLY A 186 14.31 -12.34 -5.26
C GLY A 186 15.63 -12.19 -4.51
N ASN A 187 16.47 -11.19 -4.83
CA ASN A 187 17.81 -11.01 -4.23
C ASN A 187 18.23 -9.55 -3.99
N TRP A 188 17.32 -8.61 -4.16
CA TRP A 188 17.62 -7.17 -4.09
C TRP A 188 18.18 -6.72 -2.73
N ASP A 189 17.71 -7.33 -1.64
CA ASP A 189 18.11 -7.09 -0.25
C ASP A 189 19.33 -7.89 0.20
N THR A 190 19.87 -8.72 -0.70
CA THR A 190 21.04 -9.58 -0.41
C THR A 190 22.32 -8.92 -0.93
N PRO A 191 23.25 -8.47 -0.06
CA PRO A 191 24.49 -7.83 -0.49
C PRO A 191 25.31 -8.73 -1.40
N GLN A 192 25.65 -8.23 -2.60
CA GLN A 192 26.53 -8.90 -3.55
C GLN A 192 27.97 -8.37 -3.40
N THR A 193 28.92 -9.28 -3.31
CA THR A 193 30.36 -8.95 -3.08
C THR A 193 31.10 -8.79 -4.40
N VAL A 194 31.85 -7.71 -4.49
CA VAL A 194 32.82 -7.46 -5.56
C VAL A 194 34.21 -7.45 -4.94
N SER A 195 35.13 -8.21 -5.52
CA SER A 195 36.55 -8.16 -5.14
C SER A 195 37.31 -7.20 -6.07
N VAL A 196 38.17 -6.41 -5.49
CA VAL A 196 39.17 -5.59 -6.19
C VAL A 196 40.52 -6.22 -5.95
N THR A 197 41.35 -6.33 -6.98
CA THR A 197 42.70 -6.90 -6.91
C THR A 197 43.69 -5.91 -7.52
N GLY A 198 44.76 -5.61 -6.80
CA GLY A 198 45.83 -4.79 -7.31
C GLY A 198 46.57 -5.43 -8.49
N ALA A 199 46.95 -4.65 -9.45
CA ALA A 199 47.74 -5.08 -10.61
C ALA A 199 49.20 -4.61 -10.47
N ASP A 200 50.14 -5.45 -10.90
CA ASP A 200 51.57 -5.13 -10.91
C ASP A 200 51.91 -4.48 -12.23
N ASP A 201 52.36 -3.23 -12.18
CA ASP A 201 52.92 -2.50 -13.31
C ASP A 201 54.44 -2.40 -13.17
N ASN A 202 55.19 -2.79 -14.17
CA ASN A 202 56.67 -2.79 -14.16
C ASN A 202 57.25 -1.42 -14.54
#